data_aba8a71af4a8381b389f4088b80ba5d3
#
_entry.id   aba8a71af4a8381b389f4088b80ba5d3
#
_cell.length_a   1.000
_cell.length_b   1.000
_cell.length_c   1.000
_cell.angle_alpha   90.00
_cell.angle_beta   90.00
_cell.angle_gamma   90.00
#
_symmetry.space_group_name_H-M   'P 1'
#
loop_
_entity.id
_entity.type
_entity.pdbx_description
1 polymer ?
#
loop_
_entity_poly.entity_id
_entity_poly.type
_entity_poly.pdbx_seq_one_letter_code
_entity_poly.pdbx_strand_id
1 'polypeptide(L)'
;DDDSCLMWLVKATLGLACVYWGLITAMRTVDDSWWLIGGIAVVSYLLVKLFKDDDYVSMHTCTLAVVLGAIIFTTNFYFPISTQQRQAVIQDLYGSGGKMRTTRCVFRFTDNGQKVNVSGGFNKEDYHVGDTVTVTYQHGCLGMDVVRYVK
;
A
#
# COMPACT_ATOMS: atom_id res chain seq x y z
N ASP A 1 -28.64 3.34 25.82
CA ASP A 1 -27.46 2.49 25.49
C ASP A 1 -27.31 2.17 24.00
N ASP A 2 -28.32 2.50 23.15
CA ASP A 2 -28.22 2.29 21.68
C ASP A 2 -27.16 3.19 21.02
N ASP A 3 -26.95 4.39 21.52
CA ASP A 3 -25.94 5.33 21.02
C ASP A 3 -24.51 4.81 21.18
N SER A 4 -24.27 4.01 22.22
CA SER A 4 -22.95 3.39 22.48
C SER A 4 -22.61 2.31 21.43
N CYS A 5 -23.59 1.49 21.06
CA CYS A 5 -23.43 0.44 20.06
C CYS A 5 -23.20 1.02 18.65
N LEU A 6 -23.98 2.06 18.29
CA LEU A 6 -23.83 2.77 17.01
C LEU A 6 -22.46 3.44 16.90
N MET A 7 -22.02 4.12 17.95
CA MET A 7 -20.68 4.74 17.99
C MET A 7 -19.57 3.73 17.87
N TRP A 8 -19.71 2.55 18.47
CA TRP A 8 -18.72 1.47 18.33
C TRP A 8 -18.67 0.93 16.90
N LEU A 9 -19.83 0.70 16.27
CA LEU A 9 -19.92 0.26 14.87
C LEU A 9 -19.30 1.27 13.92
N VAL A 10 -19.56 2.56 14.09
CA VAL A 10 -18.97 3.63 13.28
C VAL A 10 -17.43 3.63 13.41
N LYS A 11 -16.90 3.53 14.63
CA LYS A 11 -15.46 3.47 14.87
C LYS A 11 -14.83 2.23 14.24
N ALA A 12 -15.46 1.06 14.36
CA ALA A 12 -14.99 -0.18 13.76
C ALA A 12 -14.97 -0.11 12.22
N THR A 13 -16.04 0.43 11.62
CA THR A 13 -16.15 0.59 10.16
C THR A 13 -15.11 1.56 9.62
N LEU A 14 -14.91 2.70 10.28
CA LEU A 14 -13.87 3.66 9.91
C LEU A 14 -12.48 3.06 10.05
N GLY A 15 -12.22 2.31 11.12
CA GLY A 15 -10.95 1.60 11.31
C GLY A 15 -10.66 0.60 10.20
N LEU A 16 -11.64 -0.22 9.84
CA LEU A 16 -11.53 -1.18 8.73
C LEU A 16 -11.30 -0.48 7.38
N ALA A 17 -12.01 0.61 7.12
CA ALA A 17 -11.81 1.40 5.90
C ALA A 17 -10.40 1.99 5.82
N CYS A 18 -9.86 2.52 6.93
CA CYS A 18 -8.48 3.01 6.99
C CYS A 18 -7.45 1.90 6.72
N VAL A 19 -7.62 0.72 7.33
CA VAL A 19 -6.74 -0.44 7.11
C VAL A 19 -6.78 -0.87 5.65
N TYR A 20 -7.96 -1.01 5.08
CA TYR A 20 -8.16 -1.42 3.69
C TYR A 20 -7.49 -0.44 2.72
N TRP A 21 -7.70 0.87 2.93
CA TRP A 21 -7.11 1.92 2.09
C TRP A 21 -5.60 1.99 2.22
N GLY A 22 -5.08 1.87 3.44
CA GLY A 22 -3.64 1.82 3.70
C GLY A 22 -2.98 0.62 3.03
N LEU A 23 -3.62 -0.56 3.05
CA LEU A 23 -3.14 -1.75 2.36
C LEU A 23 -3.08 -1.56 0.84
N ILE A 24 -4.13 -0.99 0.23
CA ILE A 24 -4.15 -0.73 -1.22
C ILE A 24 -3.02 0.21 -1.62
N THR A 25 -2.80 1.29 -0.89
CA THR A 25 -1.74 2.25 -1.17
C THR A 25 -0.34 1.65 -0.97
N ALA A 26 -0.17 0.83 0.06
CA ALA A 26 1.08 0.11 0.31
C ALA A 26 1.41 -0.89 -0.80
N MET A 27 0.41 -1.63 -1.31
CA MET A 27 0.61 -2.60 -2.39
C MET A 27 1.02 -1.98 -3.73
N ARG A 28 0.79 -0.67 -3.91
CA ARG A 28 1.19 0.08 -5.10
C ARG A 28 2.54 0.76 -4.96
N THR A 29 3.13 0.71 -3.77
CA THR A 29 4.46 1.26 -3.51
C THR A 29 5.51 0.29 -4.06
N VAL A 30 6.43 0.82 -4.84
CA VAL A 30 7.42 0.05 -5.61
C VAL A 30 8.66 -0.28 -4.79
N ASP A 31 8.97 0.57 -3.82
CA ASP A 31 10.17 0.44 -3.01
C ASP A 31 10.04 -0.67 -1.96
N ASP A 32 11.17 -1.32 -1.66
CA ASP A 32 11.29 -2.26 -0.55
C ASP A 32 11.17 -1.50 0.80
N SER A 33 9.93 -1.24 1.18
CA SER A 33 9.58 -0.43 2.36
C SER A 33 9.61 -1.22 3.67
N TRP A 34 10.22 -2.39 3.70
CA TRP A 34 10.29 -3.25 4.89
C TRP A 34 10.93 -2.54 6.10
N TRP A 35 11.96 -1.75 5.85
CA TRP A 35 12.60 -0.93 6.89
C TRP A 35 11.65 0.13 7.46
N LEU A 36 10.77 0.70 6.63
CA LEU A 36 9.76 1.66 7.06
C LEU A 36 8.70 0.99 7.93
N ILE A 37 8.22 -0.18 7.52
CA ILE A 37 7.26 -0.97 8.30
C ILE A 37 7.86 -1.34 9.66
N GLY A 38 9.11 -1.79 9.68
CA GLY A 38 9.86 -2.05 10.91
C GLY A 38 10.00 -0.80 11.79
N GLY A 39 10.35 0.34 11.18
CA GLY A 39 10.43 1.63 11.86
C GLY A 39 9.10 2.06 12.49
N ILE A 40 7.99 1.96 11.75
CA ILE A 40 6.65 2.27 12.26
C ILE A 40 6.29 1.38 13.46
N ALA A 41 6.59 0.08 13.39
CA ALA A 41 6.32 -0.85 14.49
C ALA A 41 7.11 -0.48 15.74
N VAL A 42 8.41 -0.16 15.61
CA VAL A 42 9.28 0.25 16.74
C VAL A 42 8.78 1.56 17.35
N VAL A 43 8.49 2.58 16.54
CA VAL A 43 7.99 3.87 17.02
C VAL A 43 6.64 3.69 17.73
N SER A 44 5.74 2.90 17.16
CA SER A 44 4.45 2.60 17.77
C SER A 44 4.59 1.92 19.14
N TYR A 45 5.49 0.95 19.23
CA TYR A 45 5.79 0.28 20.50
C TYR A 45 6.32 1.24 21.56
N LEU A 46 7.29 2.08 21.19
CA LEU A 46 7.87 3.06 22.11
C LEU A 46 6.84 4.08 22.59
N LEU A 47 6.01 4.60 21.69
CA LEU A 47 4.94 5.54 22.03
C LEU A 47 3.93 4.89 22.99
N VAL A 48 3.46 3.68 22.70
CA VAL A 48 2.51 2.99 23.59
C VAL A 48 3.13 2.76 24.97
N LYS A 49 4.40 2.33 25.03
CA LYS A 49 5.09 2.08 26.29
C LYS A 49 5.33 3.36 27.11
N LEU A 50 5.52 4.51 26.45
CA LEU A 50 5.69 5.80 27.14
C LEU A 50 4.38 6.33 27.76
N PHE A 51 3.23 6.03 27.13
CA PHE A 51 1.95 6.62 27.52
C PHE A 51 1.00 5.65 28.23
N LYS A 52 1.29 4.36 28.20
CA LYS A 52 0.46 3.32 28.83
C LYS A 52 1.31 2.27 29.50
N ASP A 53 1.02 2.06 30.78
CA ASP A 53 1.60 1.01 31.62
C ASP A 53 0.59 -0.13 31.76
N ASP A 54 0.23 -0.78 30.62
CA ASP A 54 -0.94 -1.65 30.56
C ASP A 54 -0.61 -3.04 30.00
N ASP A 55 -1.34 -4.05 30.45
CA ASP A 55 -1.23 -5.45 29.99
C ASP A 55 -1.57 -5.63 28.50
N TYR A 56 -2.16 -4.62 27.85
CA TYR A 56 -2.56 -4.64 26.44
C TYR A 56 -1.59 -3.90 25.49
N VAL A 57 -0.33 -3.73 25.87
CA VAL A 57 0.67 -3.00 25.06
C VAL A 57 0.76 -3.52 23.62
N SER A 58 0.72 -4.84 23.43
CA SER A 58 0.82 -5.45 22.09
C SER A 58 -0.35 -5.05 21.17
N MET A 59 -1.58 -5.08 21.68
CA MET A 59 -2.77 -4.73 20.90
C MET A 59 -2.78 -3.25 20.52
N HIS A 60 -2.45 -2.36 21.46
CA HIS A 60 -2.36 -0.93 21.20
C HIS A 60 -1.23 -0.58 20.23
N THR A 61 -0.09 -1.28 20.33
CA THR A 61 1.03 -1.14 19.40
C THR A 61 0.63 -1.52 17.97
N CYS A 62 -0.04 -2.67 17.79
CA CYS A 62 -0.52 -3.09 16.48
C CYS A 62 -1.51 -2.08 15.89
N THR A 63 -2.46 -1.62 16.69
CA THR A 63 -3.46 -0.63 16.24
C THR A 63 -2.79 0.67 15.81
N LEU A 64 -1.88 1.20 16.62
CA LEU A 64 -1.16 2.43 16.30
C LEU A 64 -0.28 2.27 15.07
N ALA A 65 0.43 1.14 14.93
CA ALA A 65 1.25 0.86 13.76
C ALA A 65 0.45 0.81 12.46
N VAL A 66 -0.74 0.18 12.48
CA VAL A 66 -1.64 0.13 11.34
C VAL A 66 -2.15 1.51 10.96
N VAL A 67 -2.57 2.32 11.94
CA VAL A 67 -3.06 3.68 11.69
C VAL A 67 -1.95 4.58 11.12
N LEU A 68 -0.76 4.56 11.73
CA LEU A 68 0.38 5.32 11.24
C LEU A 68 0.81 4.88 9.84
N GLY A 69 0.86 3.58 9.60
CA GLY A 69 1.15 3.02 8.28
C GLY A 69 0.13 3.48 7.23
N ALA A 70 -1.16 3.41 7.54
CA ALA A 70 -2.22 3.87 6.65
C ALA A 70 -2.07 5.36 6.31
N ILE A 71 -1.79 6.21 7.30
CA ILE A 71 -1.57 7.65 7.09
C ILE A 71 -0.35 7.88 6.20
N ILE A 72 0.78 7.24 6.48
CA ILE A 72 2.04 7.41 5.75
C ILE A 72 1.87 6.99 4.28
N PHE A 73 1.37 5.79 4.02
CA PHE A 73 1.20 5.30 2.65
C PHE A 73 0.16 6.10 1.87
N THR A 74 -0.96 6.47 2.51
CA THR A 74 -1.99 7.29 1.88
C THR A 74 -1.46 8.67 1.54
N THR A 75 -0.74 9.31 2.45
CA THR A 75 -0.13 10.63 2.21
C THR A 75 0.85 10.56 1.05
N ASN A 76 1.75 9.57 1.04
CA ASN A 76 2.71 9.38 -0.04
C ASN A 76 2.04 9.16 -1.41
N PHE A 77 0.92 8.44 -1.43
CA PHE A 77 0.17 8.14 -2.65
C PHE A 77 -0.55 9.35 -3.22
N TYR A 78 -1.17 10.19 -2.37
CA TYR A 78 -1.99 11.32 -2.81
C TYR A 78 -1.23 12.63 -3.01
N PHE A 79 -0.04 12.76 -2.41
CA PHE A 79 0.79 13.97 -2.54
C PHE A 79 2.10 13.66 -3.27
N PRO A 80 2.06 13.46 -4.60
CA PRO A 80 3.27 13.22 -5.37
C PRO A 80 4.06 14.52 -5.55
N ILE A 81 5.38 14.41 -5.45
CA ILE A 81 6.32 15.50 -5.81
C ILE A 81 6.47 15.58 -7.33
N SER A 82 6.53 14.42 -7.99
CA SER A 82 6.64 14.35 -9.44
C SER A 82 5.85 13.16 -9.99
N THR A 83 5.37 13.31 -11.22
CA THR A 83 4.67 12.27 -11.95
C THR A 83 5.29 12.14 -13.32
N GLN A 84 5.67 10.92 -13.70
CA GLN A 84 6.28 10.60 -14.98
C GLN A 84 5.54 9.47 -15.65
N GLN A 85 5.46 9.52 -16.98
CA GLN A 85 5.01 8.40 -17.78
C GLN A 85 6.23 7.66 -18.31
N ARG A 86 6.30 6.37 -18.05
CA ARG A 86 7.42 5.52 -18.47
C ARG A 86 6.89 4.30 -19.20
N GLN A 87 7.61 3.88 -20.21
CA GLN A 87 7.30 2.63 -20.92
C GLN A 87 7.93 1.45 -20.22
N ALA A 88 7.16 0.40 -20.08
CA ALA A 88 7.60 -0.84 -19.47
C ALA A 88 7.08 -2.04 -20.26
N VAL A 89 7.82 -3.13 -20.23
CA VAL A 89 7.44 -4.41 -20.81
C VAL A 89 6.99 -5.34 -19.69
N ILE A 90 5.85 -5.98 -19.87
CA ILE A 90 5.33 -6.98 -18.94
C ILE A 90 6.19 -8.24 -19.03
N GLN A 91 6.84 -8.61 -17.94
CA GLN A 91 7.68 -9.81 -17.87
C GLN A 91 6.92 -11.02 -17.36
N ASP A 92 6.05 -10.80 -16.36
CA ASP A 92 5.26 -11.85 -15.73
C ASP A 92 3.91 -11.33 -15.27
N LEU A 93 2.88 -12.17 -15.41
CA LEU A 93 1.53 -11.92 -14.95
C LEU A 93 1.08 -13.10 -14.07
N TYR A 94 0.97 -12.85 -12.79
CA TYR A 94 0.47 -13.84 -11.84
C TYR A 94 -0.98 -13.51 -11.46
N GLY A 95 -1.91 -14.40 -11.75
CA GLY A 95 -3.30 -14.30 -11.32
C GLY A 95 -3.59 -15.39 -10.29
N SER A 96 -4.04 -15.06 -9.10
CA SER A 96 -4.65 -16.07 -8.24
C SER A 96 -6.10 -16.27 -8.72
N GLY A 97 -6.42 -17.50 -9.14
CA GLY A 97 -7.77 -17.91 -9.50
C GLY A 97 -8.64 -17.95 -8.25
N GLY A 98 -9.62 -17.06 -8.16
CA GLY A 98 -10.60 -16.99 -7.09
C GLY A 98 -11.45 -15.75 -7.17
N LYS A 99 -12.46 -15.62 -6.30
CA LYS A 99 -13.37 -14.45 -6.24
C LYS A 99 -12.65 -13.10 -5.95
N MET A 100 -11.43 -13.12 -5.39
CA MET A 100 -10.55 -11.97 -5.29
C MET A 100 -9.48 -12.08 -6.38
N ARG A 101 -9.72 -11.43 -7.50
CA ARG A 101 -8.78 -11.31 -8.62
C ARG A 101 -7.67 -10.32 -8.28
N THR A 102 -6.71 -10.72 -7.46
CA THR A 102 -5.46 -9.97 -7.32
C THR A 102 -4.51 -10.43 -8.41
N THR A 103 -4.37 -9.62 -9.43
CA THR A 103 -3.35 -9.84 -10.46
C THR A 103 -2.09 -9.15 -10.01
N ARG A 104 -0.99 -9.89 -9.97
CA ARG A 104 0.35 -9.38 -9.72
C ARG A 104 1.07 -9.26 -11.05
N CYS A 105 1.63 -8.10 -11.35
CA CYS A 105 2.33 -7.85 -12.59
C CYS A 105 3.78 -7.45 -12.32
N VAL A 106 4.71 -8.06 -13.05
CA VAL A 106 6.11 -7.70 -13.03
C VAL A 106 6.43 -6.94 -14.31
N PHE A 107 6.81 -5.68 -14.17
CA PHE A 107 7.25 -4.82 -15.26
C PHE A 107 8.76 -4.69 -15.29
N ARG A 108 9.27 -4.48 -16.48
CA ARG A 108 10.64 -4.01 -16.68
C ARG A 108 10.59 -2.70 -17.44
N PHE A 109 11.07 -1.62 -16.85
CA PHE A 109 11.17 -0.34 -17.54
C PHE A 109 12.17 -0.41 -18.69
N THR A 110 11.82 0.21 -19.82
CA THR A 110 12.64 0.17 -21.04
C THR A 110 13.84 1.09 -20.97
N ASP A 111 13.76 2.16 -20.16
CA ASP A 111 14.78 3.20 -20.01
C ASP A 111 15.96 2.78 -19.13
N ASN A 112 15.71 2.14 -18.01
CA ASN A 112 16.76 1.76 -17.04
C ASN A 112 16.81 0.26 -16.72
N GLY A 113 15.92 -0.54 -17.29
CA GLY A 113 15.86 -1.98 -17.06
C GLY A 113 15.40 -2.39 -15.64
N GLN A 114 14.96 -1.44 -14.82
CA GLN A 114 14.49 -1.70 -13.46
C GLN A 114 13.26 -2.59 -13.49
N LYS A 115 13.27 -3.63 -12.67
CA LYS A 115 12.11 -4.51 -12.47
C LYS A 115 11.28 -3.99 -11.31
N VAL A 116 9.98 -3.95 -11.54
CA VAL A 116 9.00 -3.49 -10.55
C VAL A 116 7.87 -4.50 -10.46
N ASN A 117 7.52 -4.87 -9.24
CA ASN A 117 6.43 -5.80 -8.96
C ASN A 117 5.26 -5.02 -8.36
N VAL A 118 4.12 -5.03 -9.04
CA VAL A 118 2.91 -4.31 -8.61
C VAL A 118 1.77 -5.28 -8.44
N SER A 119 1.07 -5.18 -7.32
CA SER A 119 -0.11 -5.98 -7.02
C SER A 119 -1.39 -5.14 -7.16
N GLY A 120 -2.37 -5.69 -7.87
CA GLY A 120 -3.70 -5.10 -8.02
C GLY A 120 -3.85 -4.12 -9.18
N GLY A 121 -5.07 -3.96 -9.63
CA GLY A 121 -5.43 -2.99 -10.68
C GLY A 121 -5.24 -3.46 -12.13
N PHE A 122 -4.87 -4.72 -12.34
CA PHE A 122 -4.72 -5.30 -13.67
C PHE A 122 -5.77 -6.37 -13.91
N ASN A 123 -6.39 -6.32 -15.07
CA ASN A 123 -7.21 -7.43 -15.56
C ASN A 123 -6.32 -8.31 -16.44
N LYS A 124 -6.12 -9.58 -16.04
CA LYS A 124 -5.29 -10.53 -16.77
C LYS A 124 -5.76 -10.79 -18.21
N GLU A 125 -7.01 -10.50 -18.48
CA GLU A 125 -7.60 -10.70 -19.81
C GLU A 125 -7.15 -9.61 -20.82
N ASP A 126 -6.74 -8.44 -20.30
CA ASP A 126 -6.39 -7.28 -21.13
C ASP A 126 -4.89 -7.18 -21.44
N TYR A 127 -4.05 -7.99 -20.78
CA TYR A 127 -2.60 -7.88 -20.88
C TYR A 127 -1.92 -9.24 -21.05
N HIS A 128 -0.84 -9.25 -21.84
CA HIS A 128 -0.03 -10.45 -22.08
C HIS A 128 1.43 -10.20 -21.73
N VAL A 129 2.13 -11.26 -21.42
CA VAL A 129 3.59 -11.20 -21.23
C VAL A 129 4.25 -10.80 -22.54
N GLY A 130 5.12 -9.79 -22.48
CA GLY A 130 5.76 -9.17 -23.65
C GLY A 130 5.08 -7.89 -24.15
N ASP A 131 3.88 -7.56 -23.67
CA ASP A 131 3.23 -6.31 -24.04
C ASP A 131 4.00 -5.10 -23.49
N THR A 132 4.06 -4.05 -24.31
CA THR A 132 4.60 -2.76 -23.90
C THR A 132 3.46 -1.88 -23.40
N VAL A 133 3.57 -1.45 -22.16
CA VAL A 133 2.56 -0.64 -21.48
C VAL A 133 3.13 0.68 -21.03
N THR A 134 2.29 1.70 -20.96
CA THR A 134 2.66 3.00 -20.39
C THR A 134 2.28 3.02 -18.92
N VAL A 135 3.28 3.15 -18.05
CA VAL A 135 3.12 3.18 -16.61
C VAL A 135 3.20 4.62 -16.11
N THR A 136 2.16 5.04 -15.39
CA THR A 136 2.21 6.31 -14.65
C THR A 136 2.91 6.06 -13.32
N TYR A 137 4.12 6.57 -13.22
CA TYR A 137 5.03 6.44 -12.10
C TYR A 137 5.09 7.76 -11.33
N GLN A 138 4.92 7.70 -10.03
CA GLN A 138 4.92 8.87 -9.16
C GLN A 138 5.99 8.74 -8.09
N HIS A 139 6.72 9.82 -7.85
CA HIS A 139 7.55 9.97 -6.67
C HIS A 139 6.74 10.68 -5.60
N GLY A 140 6.43 9.99 -4.52
CA GLY A 140 5.61 10.53 -3.45
C GLY A 140 6.36 11.48 -2.53
N CYS A 141 5.63 12.29 -1.76
CA CYS A 141 6.20 13.30 -0.88
C CYS A 141 7.10 12.75 0.25
N LEU A 142 6.96 11.47 0.57
CA LEU A 142 7.80 10.79 1.56
C LEU A 142 8.95 9.99 0.93
N GLY A 143 9.24 10.22 -0.36
CA GLY A 143 10.35 9.61 -1.07
C GLY A 143 10.10 8.19 -1.57
N MET A 144 8.88 7.66 -1.45
CA MET A 144 8.52 6.35 -1.95
C MET A 144 7.89 6.44 -3.33
N ASP A 145 8.34 5.58 -4.22
CA ASP A 145 7.83 5.51 -5.58
C ASP A 145 6.57 4.65 -5.68
N VAL A 146 5.60 5.09 -6.48
CA VAL A 146 4.29 4.47 -6.60
C VAL A 146 3.89 4.32 -8.07
N VAL A 147 3.38 3.15 -8.44
CA VAL A 147 2.71 2.92 -9.72
C VAL A 147 1.23 3.23 -9.60
N ARG A 148 0.75 4.24 -10.32
CA ARG A 148 -0.65 4.68 -10.22
C ARG A 148 -1.56 4.05 -11.26
N TYR A 149 -1.15 4.07 -12.51
CA TYR A 149 -1.91 3.52 -13.63
C TYR A 149 -1.00 2.81 -14.61
N VAL A 150 -1.57 1.83 -15.29
CA VAL A 150 -0.97 1.16 -16.45
C VAL A 150 -1.98 1.24 -17.58
N LYS A 151 -1.51 1.62 -18.75
CA LYS A 151 -2.29 1.69 -20.00
C LYS A 151 -1.56 0.95 -21.10
#